data_5c45ba7c475c12c3f3c760bcb26c86c0
#
_entry.id   5c45ba7c475c12c3f3c760bcb26c86c0
#
_cell.length_a   1.000
_cell.length_b   1.000
_cell.length_c   1.000
_cell.angle_alpha   90.00
_cell.angle_beta   90.00
_cell.angle_gamma   90.00
#
_symmetry.space_group_name_H-M   'P 1'
#
loop_
_entity.id
_entity.type
_entity.pdbx_description
1 polymer ?
#
loop_
_entity_poly.entity_id
_entity_poly.type
_entity_poly.pdbx_seq_one_letter_code
_entity_poly.pdbx_strand_id
1 'polypeptide(L)'
;MNHFLVGLTASLGGLFPAGACTGIALSAQDGSYIQARTIEWAKEALPSEYVVIPRGLKLVFYTPTGQKGLTFFARYGVVGLSVVMKDFIAEGINEAGLSTGLLFLP
;
A
#
# COMPACT_ATOMS: atom_id res chain seq x y z
N MET A 1 29.89 -35.10 -37.47
CA MET A 1 29.70 -33.65 -37.32
C MET A 1 28.23 -33.42 -36.97
N ASN A 2 27.91 -33.39 -35.66
CA ASN A 2 26.53 -33.35 -35.16
C ASN A 2 26.13 -31.88 -34.89
N HIS A 3 25.21 -31.39 -35.71
CA HIS A 3 24.58 -30.08 -35.47
C HIS A 3 23.48 -30.20 -34.42
N PHE A 4 23.73 -29.72 -33.23
CA PHE A 4 22.70 -29.52 -32.18
C PHE A 4 21.88 -28.29 -32.55
N LEU A 5 20.65 -28.51 -33.01
CA LEU A 5 19.65 -27.45 -33.14
C LEU A 5 19.05 -27.17 -31.77
N VAL A 6 19.45 -26.04 -31.13
CA VAL A 6 18.79 -25.56 -29.96
C VAL A 6 17.53 -24.81 -30.40
N GLY A 7 16.39 -25.46 -30.24
CA GLY A 7 15.07 -24.82 -30.45
C GLY A 7 14.77 -23.83 -29.37
N LEU A 8 14.81 -22.55 -29.71
CA LEU A 8 14.35 -21.45 -28.85
C LEU A 8 12.80 -21.40 -28.88
N THR A 9 12.15 -22.07 -27.93
CA THR A 9 10.71 -21.92 -27.73
C THR A 9 10.46 -20.59 -27.04
N ALA A 10 10.12 -19.56 -27.82
CA ALA A 10 9.56 -18.33 -27.29
C ALA A 10 8.16 -18.61 -26.74
N SER A 11 8.03 -18.77 -25.44
CA SER A 11 6.73 -18.77 -24.77
C SER A 11 6.15 -17.35 -24.88
N LEU A 12 5.13 -17.18 -25.73
CA LEU A 12 4.24 -16.02 -25.68
C LEU A 12 3.43 -16.12 -24.37
N GLY A 13 4.06 -15.71 -23.27
CA GLY A 13 3.34 -15.42 -22.03
C GLY A 13 2.41 -14.26 -22.30
N GLY A 14 1.10 -14.51 -22.30
CA GLY A 14 0.10 -13.45 -22.45
C GLY A 14 0.37 -12.37 -21.40
N LEU A 15 0.58 -11.14 -21.86
CA LEU A 15 0.62 -9.94 -21.04
C LEU A 15 -0.79 -9.69 -20.50
N PHE A 16 -1.16 -10.39 -19.43
CA PHE A 16 -2.28 -9.96 -18.61
C PHE A 16 -1.79 -8.72 -17.88
N PRO A 17 -2.51 -7.57 -17.95
CA PRO A 17 -2.19 -6.45 -17.09
C PRO A 17 -2.38 -6.91 -15.64
N ALA A 18 -1.28 -7.13 -14.93
CA ALA A 18 -1.32 -7.39 -13.51
C ALA A 18 -1.72 -6.07 -12.83
N GLY A 19 -3.03 -5.89 -12.63
CA GLY A 19 -3.57 -4.81 -11.82
C GLY A 19 -3.35 -5.11 -10.34
N ALA A 20 -2.11 -5.09 -9.88
CA ALA A 20 -1.75 -5.35 -8.49
C ALA A 20 -0.87 -4.22 -7.95
N CYS A 21 -1.16 -3.77 -6.72
CA CYS A 21 -0.32 -2.80 -6.03
C CYS A 21 1.11 -3.35 -5.84
N THR A 22 2.12 -2.51 -6.06
CA THR A 22 3.52 -2.87 -5.82
C THR A 22 4.02 -2.17 -4.57
N GLY A 23 4.63 -2.92 -3.65
CA GLY A 23 5.31 -2.39 -2.47
C GLY A 23 6.83 -2.51 -2.62
N ILE A 24 7.55 -1.47 -2.22
CA ILE A 24 9.01 -1.41 -2.22
C ILE A 24 9.48 -1.03 -0.82
N ALA A 25 10.48 -1.74 -0.33
CA ALA A 25 11.13 -1.46 0.94
C ALA A 25 12.65 -1.38 0.71
N LEU A 26 13.26 -0.26 1.07
CA LEU A 26 14.67 0.00 0.89
C LEU A 26 15.32 0.34 2.23
N SER A 27 16.50 -0.23 2.50
CA SER A 27 17.35 0.16 3.60
C SER A 27 18.51 1.01 3.09
N ALA A 28 18.69 2.20 3.66
CA ALA A 28 19.82 3.07 3.35
C ALA A 28 21.05 2.70 4.19
N GLN A 29 22.23 3.17 3.76
CA GLN A 29 23.50 2.89 4.45
C GLN A 29 23.59 3.52 5.85
N ASP A 30 22.84 4.59 6.08
CA ASP A 30 22.76 5.27 7.38
C ASP A 30 21.78 4.60 8.35
N GLY A 31 21.19 3.45 7.97
CA GLY A 31 20.22 2.73 8.77
C GLY A 31 18.79 3.23 8.63
N SER A 32 18.54 4.25 7.82
CA SER A 32 17.19 4.69 7.52
C SER A 32 16.45 3.69 6.63
N TYR A 33 15.12 3.72 6.68
CA TYR A 33 14.26 2.80 5.96
C TYR A 33 13.24 3.58 5.15
N ILE A 34 13.12 3.25 3.88
CA ILE A 34 12.17 3.88 2.97
C ILE A 34 11.16 2.83 2.53
N GLN A 35 9.89 3.15 2.73
CA GLN A 35 8.78 2.38 2.18
C GLN A 35 8.08 3.21 1.11
N ALA A 36 7.81 2.59 -0.01
CA ALA A 36 7.06 3.18 -1.10
C ALA A 36 6.09 2.16 -1.69
N ARG A 37 5.06 2.65 -2.37
CA ARG A 37 4.09 1.77 -3.03
C ARG A 37 3.42 2.47 -4.20
N THR A 38 2.85 1.68 -5.10
CA THR A 38 1.88 2.12 -6.09
C THR A 38 0.47 1.69 -5.68
N ILE A 39 -0.54 2.43 -6.11
CA ILE A 39 -1.96 2.08 -5.91
C ILE A 39 -2.59 1.89 -7.29
N GLU A 40 -2.83 0.64 -7.66
CA GLU A 40 -3.54 0.29 -8.88
C GLU A 40 -4.94 -0.25 -8.51
N TRP A 41 -5.86 0.68 -8.27
CA TRP A 41 -7.23 0.34 -7.85
C TRP A 41 -8.26 0.54 -8.95
N ALA A 42 -8.08 1.57 -9.77
CA ALA A 42 -9.02 1.96 -10.81
C ALA A 42 -8.29 2.62 -11.98
N LYS A 43 -8.98 2.72 -13.13
CA LYS A 43 -8.48 3.43 -14.32
C LYS A 43 -8.47 4.95 -14.17
N GLU A 44 -9.08 5.47 -13.12
CA GLU A 44 -9.22 6.90 -12.83
C GLU A 44 -8.31 7.34 -11.70
N ALA A 45 -7.99 8.63 -11.66
CA ALA A 45 -7.24 9.22 -10.56
C ALA A 45 -8.04 9.09 -9.26
N LEU A 46 -7.39 8.54 -8.22
CA LEU A 46 -7.99 8.44 -6.88
C LEU A 46 -7.79 9.76 -6.14
N PRO A 47 -8.86 10.39 -5.61
CA PRO A 47 -8.70 11.48 -4.66
C PRO A 47 -7.82 11.05 -3.50
N SER A 48 -6.77 11.81 -3.24
CA SER A 48 -5.78 11.48 -2.21
C SER A 48 -5.43 12.72 -1.39
N GLU A 49 -5.36 12.56 -0.08
CA GLU A 49 -5.05 13.64 0.87
C GLU A 49 -4.05 13.17 1.92
N TYR A 50 -3.19 14.07 2.37
CA TYR A 50 -2.42 13.84 3.59
C TYR A 50 -3.30 14.01 4.82
N VAL A 51 -3.22 13.06 5.73
CA VAL A 51 -3.97 13.03 6.98
C VAL A 51 -3.01 12.98 8.15
N VAL A 52 -3.23 13.84 9.13
CA VAL A 52 -2.49 13.82 10.40
C VAL A 52 -3.44 13.40 11.52
N ILE A 53 -3.07 12.35 12.22
CA ILE A 53 -3.76 11.86 13.40
C ILE A 53 -2.91 12.20 14.62
N PRO A 54 -3.31 13.14 15.47
CA PRO A 54 -2.58 13.46 16.69
C PRO A 54 -2.70 12.35 17.75
N ARG A 55 -1.74 12.29 18.67
CA ARG A 55 -1.86 11.44 19.87
C ARG A 55 -3.16 11.74 20.61
N GLY A 56 -3.77 10.71 21.17
CA GLY A 56 -4.98 10.83 21.99
C GLY A 56 -6.25 11.03 21.17
N LEU A 57 -6.17 11.16 19.84
CA LEU A 57 -7.38 11.23 19.03
C LEU A 57 -8.15 9.92 19.15
N LYS A 58 -9.45 10.03 19.42
CA LYS A 58 -10.36 8.88 19.42
C LYS A 58 -10.69 8.49 17.99
N LEU A 59 -10.35 7.27 17.63
CA LEU A 59 -10.65 6.67 16.33
C LEU A 59 -11.80 5.70 16.47
N VAL A 60 -12.76 5.79 15.57
CA VAL A 60 -13.92 4.90 15.49
C VAL A 60 -13.97 4.34 14.09
N PHE A 61 -13.88 3.04 13.97
CA PHE A 61 -14.03 2.32 12.70
C PHE A 61 -15.41 1.74 12.58
N TYR A 62 -15.87 1.62 11.36
CA TYR A 62 -17.17 1.06 11.05
C TYR A 62 -17.02 -0.24 10.24
N THR A 63 -17.93 -1.16 10.45
CA THR A 63 -18.02 -2.38 9.63
C THR A 63 -18.53 -2.04 8.23
N PRO A 64 -18.37 -2.91 7.24
CA PRO A 64 -18.95 -2.72 5.91
C PRO A 64 -20.47 -2.52 5.92
N THR A 65 -21.15 -2.97 6.96
CA THR A 65 -22.60 -2.79 7.17
C THR A 65 -22.95 -1.49 7.89
N GLY A 66 -21.96 -0.62 8.16
CA GLY A 66 -22.15 0.67 8.82
C GLY A 66 -22.29 0.60 10.35
N GLN A 67 -22.13 -0.56 10.96
CA GLN A 67 -22.16 -0.70 12.41
C GLN A 67 -20.83 -0.23 13.01
N LYS A 68 -20.89 0.29 14.25
CA LYS A 68 -19.71 0.68 15.00
C LYS A 68 -18.84 -0.55 15.30
N GLY A 69 -17.62 -0.53 14.80
CA GLY A 69 -16.60 -1.55 15.01
C GLY A 69 -15.59 -1.18 16.08
N LEU A 70 -14.31 -1.31 15.75
CA LEU A 70 -13.19 -1.01 16.64
C LEU A 70 -13.17 0.47 17.03
N THR A 71 -12.93 0.74 18.29
CA THR A 71 -12.74 2.09 18.83
C THR A 71 -11.52 2.12 19.73
N PHE A 72 -10.59 3.03 19.49
CA PHE A 72 -9.40 3.22 20.32
C PHE A 72 -8.91 4.68 20.28
N PHE A 73 -7.98 4.99 21.17
CA PHE A 73 -7.26 6.26 21.14
C PHE A 73 -5.89 6.08 20.51
N ALA A 74 -5.52 6.98 19.61
CA ALA A 74 -4.22 6.93 18.97
C ALA A 74 -3.11 7.10 20.02
N ARG A 75 -2.31 6.05 20.20
CA ARG A 75 -1.18 6.09 21.15
C ARG A 75 -0.03 6.93 20.64
N TYR A 76 0.16 6.96 19.34
CA TYR A 76 1.20 7.69 18.62
C TYR A 76 0.56 8.62 17.60
N GLY A 77 1.22 9.75 17.34
CA GLY A 77 0.89 10.58 16.17
C GLY A 77 1.20 9.82 14.88
N VAL A 78 0.36 9.98 13.87
CA VAL A 78 0.47 9.32 12.56
C VAL A 78 0.33 10.37 11.47
N VAL A 79 1.17 10.26 10.45
CA VAL A 79 0.95 10.92 9.15
C VAL A 79 0.67 9.83 8.13
N GLY A 80 -0.39 9.97 7.37
CA GLY A 80 -0.80 9.00 6.38
C GLY A 80 -1.31 9.63 5.10
N LEU A 81 -1.50 8.80 4.09
CA LEU A 81 -2.15 9.14 2.83
C LEU A 81 -3.50 8.44 2.79
N SER A 82 -4.57 9.23 2.73
CA SER A 82 -5.90 8.72 2.46
C SER A 82 -6.14 8.60 0.96
N VAL A 83 -6.98 7.65 0.56
CA VAL A 83 -7.41 7.46 -0.83
C VAL A 83 -8.90 7.22 -0.87
N VAL A 84 -9.57 7.70 -1.92
CA VAL A 84 -11.02 7.58 -2.15
C VAL A 84 -11.83 8.42 -1.16
N MET A 85 -11.60 8.26 0.13
CA MET A 85 -12.30 9.01 1.18
C MET A 85 -11.34 9.33 2.34
N LYS A 86 -11.62 10.42 3.03
CA LYS A 86 -10.74 11.01 4.04
C LYS A 86 -10.38 10.07 5.20
N ASP A 87 -11.29 9.18 5.56
CA ASP A 87 -11.10 8.25 6.68
C ASP A 87 -10.43 6.92 6.27
N PHE A 88 -10.18 6.72 4.97
CA PHE A 88 -9.52 5.54 4.46
C PHE A 88 -8.04 5.80 4.23
N ILE A 89 -7.24 5.57 5.26
CA ILE A 89 -5.79 5.73 5.22
C ILE A 89 -5.18 4.46 4.62
N ALA A 90 -4.61 4.59 3.42
CA ALA A 90 -4.02 3.49 2.70
C ALA A 90 -2.58 3.19 3.10
N GLU A 91 -1.86 4.20 3.58
CA GLU A 91 -0.49 4.07 4.07
C GLU A 91 -0.19 5.15 5.11
N GLY A 92 0.79 4.92 5.95
CA GLY A 92 1.19 5.89 6.94
C GLY A 92 2.41 5.47 7.74
N ILE A 93 2.96 6.45 8.44
CA ILE A 93 4.05 6.27 9.38
C ILE A 93 3.69 6.92 10.71
N ASN A 94 4.01 6.27 11.81
CA ASN A 94 3.84 6.87 13.13
C ASN A 94 5.15 7.47 13.65
N GLU A 95 5.06 8.30 14.69
CA GLU A 95 6.21 8.96 15.30
C GLU A 95 7.18 8.00 16.01
N ALA A 96 6.83 6.73 16.19
CA ALA A 96 7.73 5.68 16.68
C ALA A 96 8.50 4.99 15.52
N GLY A 97 8.32 5.45 14.27
CA GLY A 97 9.02 4.92 13.11
C GLY A 97 8.38 3.67 12.49
N LEU A 98 7.20 3.25 12.95
CA LEU A 98 6.47 2.16 12.29
C LEU A 98 5.73 2.68 11.07
N SER A 99 6.05 2.15 9.90
CA SER A 99 5.32 2.40 8.66
C SER A 99 4.51 1.19 8.23
N THR A 100 3.38 1.44 7.58
CA THR A 100 2.50 0.40 7.04
C THR A 100 1.80 0.88 5.78
N GLY A 101 1.41 -0.05 4.91
CA GLY A 101 0.64 0.24 3.72
C GLY A 101 -0.24 -0.94 3.35
N LEU A 102 -1.43 -0.65 2.83
CA LEU A 102 -2.34 -1.65 2.31
C LEU A 102 -1.93 -2.01 0.87
N LEU A 103 -1.78 -3.29 0.61
CA LEU A 103 -1.62 -3.83 -0.74
C LEU A 103 -2.87 -4.66 -1.05
N PHE A 104 -3.55 -4.31 -2.13
CA PHE A 104 -4.64 -5.13 -2.64
C PHE A 104 -4.06 -6.12 -3.65
N LEU A 105 -4.27 -7.39 -3.39
CA LEU A 105 -3.94 -8.49 -4.28
C LEU A 105 -5.26 -9.12 -4.72
N PRO A 106 -5.50 -9.26 -6.01
CA PRO A 106 -6.71 -9.90 -6.54
C PRO A 106 -6.76 -11.39 -6.26
#